data_7a20d932d4fb4ef5071d80bb51caaae2
#
_entry.id   7a20d932d4fb4ef5071d80bb51caaae2
#
_cell.length_a   1.000
_cell.length_b   1.000
_cell.length_c   1.000
_cell.angle_alpha   90.00
_cell.angle_beta   90.00
_cell.angle_gamma   90.00
#
_symmetry.space_group_name_H-M   'P 1'
#
loop_
_entity.id
_entity.type
_entity.pdbx_description
1 polymer ?
#
loop_
_entity_poly.entity_id
_entity_poly.type
_entity_poly.pdbx_seq_one_letter_code
_entity_poly.pdbx_strand_id
1 'polypeptide(L)'
;MKKYFDKVYKEGMERFQKELYDRLIYDKKTFIITANPETLMTGKENREFDSILCSKNSIITPDGIGVVKGANQVGYHVKERVTGVDIVKYLFSILDKEGRSLYLFGAKPDIVNTLAKKVSDKYPGIQIVGTVDGYVDDKDAVFDDMAIKKPDVVLVALGIPMQEIMINRHYHKFDKGIFIGVGGAFDVLSGMKKREPHFFVNHNLEWLYRICSEPKRLKRFYRSNIKYLDEIRKMKRNMR
;
A
#
# COMPACT_ATOMS: atom_id res chain seq x y z
N MET A 1 5.57 16.33 9.52
CA MET A 1 4.54 16.11 8.46
C MET A 1 4.96 16.69 7.11
N LYS A 2 5.51 17.91 7.03
CA LYS A 2 5.93 18.54 5.77
C LYS A 2 6.72 17.60 4.86
N LYS A 3 7.80 16.99 5.38
CA LYS A 3 8.65 16.04 4.64
C LYS A 3 7.89 14.86 3.98
N TYR A 4 6.77 14.42 4.55
CA TYR A 4 5.93 13.38 3.95
C TYR A 4 5.06 13.96 2.83
N PHE A 5 4.42 15.12 3.06
CA PHE A 5 3.60 15.78 2.04
C PHE A 5 4.39 16.24 0.81
N ASP A 6 5.67 16.60 0.99
CA ASP A 6 6.56 16.89 -0.13
C ASP A 6 6.69 15.69 -1.08
N LYS A 7 6.55 14.44 -0.54
CA LYS A 7 6.69 13.18 -1.27
C LYS A 7 5.37 12.52 -1.66
N VAL A 8 4.24 12.93 -1.10
CA VAL A 8 2.93 12.37 -1.47
C VAL A 8 2.65 12.61 -2.94
N TYR A 9 2.25 11.55 -3.64
CA TYR A 9 1.84 11.63 -5.04
C TYR A 9 0.59 12.51 -5.20
N LYS A 10 0.57 13.39 -6.20
CA LYS A 10 -0.40 14.49 -6.28
C LYS A 10 -1.36 14.38 -7.47
N GLU A 11 -0.97 13.68 -8.54
CA GLU A 11 -1.63 13.76 -9.85
C GLU A 11 -2.91 12.90 -9.99
N GLY A 12 -3.25 12.07 -9.03
CA GLY A 12 -4.43 11.22 -9.06
C GLY A 12 -4.23 9.87 -9.72
N MET A 13 -5.31 9.04 -9.70
CA MET A 13 -5.24 7.62 -10.05
C MET A 13 -4.95 7.38 -11.53
N GLU A 14 -5.60 8.10 -12.44
CA GLU A 14 -5.40 7.90 -13.88
C GLU A 14 -3.95 8.12 -14.30
N ARG A 15 -3.33 9.21 -13.82
CA ARG A 15 -1.93 9.49 -14.12
C ARG A 15 -1.01 8.47 -13.47
N PHE A 16 -1.31 8.06 -12.24
CA PHE A 16 -0.54 7.03 -11.54
C PHE A 16 -0.57 5.69 -12.26
N GLN A 17 -1.73 5.29 -12.81
CA GLN A 17 -1.86 4.07 -13.61
C GLN A 17 -0.99 4.10 -14.86
N LYS A 18 -0.94 5.20 -15.58
CA LYS A 18 -0.05 5.36 -16.75
C LYS A 18 1.41 5.20 -16.36
N GLU A 19 1.84 5.88 -15.29
CA GLU A 19 3.21 5.78 -14.79
C GLU A 19 3.54 4.37 -14.29
N LEU A 20 2.56 3.68 -13.69
CA LEU A 20 2.72 2.32 -13.19
C LEU A 20 2.87 1.31 -14.33
N TYR A 21 2.10 1.49 -15.42
CA TYR A 21 2.27 0.71 -16.66
C TYR A 21 3.67 0.89 -17.25
N ASP A 22 4.13 2.13 -17.41
CA ASP A 22 5.48 2.42 -17.91
C ASP A 22 6.56 1.78 -17.03
N ARG A 23 6.38 1.81 -15.68
CA ARG A 23 7.32 1.19 -14.75
C ARG A 23 7.37 -0.33 -14.91
N LEU A 24 6.23 -0.97 -15.16
CA LEU A 24 6.16 -2.41 -15.41
C LEU A 24 6.85 -2.78 -16.74
N ILE A 25 6.51 -2.07 -17.82
CA ILE A 25 7.03 -2.37 -19.16
C ILE A 25 8.54 -2.15 -19.27
N TYR A 26 9.05 -1.10 -18.64
CA TYR A 26 10.49 -0.78 -18.65
C TYR A 26 11.26 -1.39 -17.47
N ASP A 27 10.71 -2.38 -16.78
CA ASP A 27 11.32 -3.11 -15.67
C ASP A 27 11.89 -2.18 -14.57
N LYS A 28 11.24 -1.03 -14.32
CA LYS A 28 11.73 -0.04 -13.36
C LYS A 28 11.45 -0.49 -11.94
N LYS A 29 12.53 -0.70 -11.17
CA LYS A 29 12.42 -0.99 -9.75
C LYS A 29 11.66 0.12 -9.03
N THR A 30 10.58 -0.24 -8.34
CA THR A 30 9.64 0.72 -7.73
C THR A 30 9.15 0.22 -6.38
N PHE A 31 9.18 1.09 -5.37
CA PHE A 31 8.61 0.81 -4.06
C PHE A 31 7.45 1.78 -3.76
N ILE A 32 6.24 1.26 -3.58
CA ILE A 32 5.03 2.03 -3.33
C ILE A 32 4.56 1.81 -1.90
N ILE A 33 4.31 2.90 -1.20
CA ILE A 33 3.76 2.93 0.17
C ILE A 33 2.39 3.58 0.11
N THR A 34 1.34 2.82 0.43
CA THR A 34 -0.04 3.32 0.48
C THR A 34 -0.29 3.98 1.83
N ALA A 35 -0.38 5.31 1.85
CA ALA A 35 -0.40 6.07 3.08
C ALA A 35 -1.79 6.55 3.49
N ASN A 36 -2.16 6.24 4.71
CA ASN A 36 -3.26 6.84 5.43
C ASN A 36 -2.73 7.63 6.66
N PRO A 37 -3.55 8.33 7.44
CA PRO A 37 -3.10 9.03 8.64
C PRO A 37 -2.32 8.16 9.62
N GLU A 38 -2.70 6.90 9.79
CA GLU A 38 -1.99 5.94 10.64
C GLU A 38 -0.57 5.67 10.14
N THR A 39 -0.41 5.45 8.83
CA THR A 39 0.90 5.25 8.17
C THR A 39 1.85 6.40 8.48
N LEU A 40 1.40 7.64 8.28
CA LEU A 40 2.22 8.83 8.50
C LEU A 40 2.55 9.04 9.99
N MET A 41 1.60 8.73 10.88
CA MET A 41 1.85 8.84 12.32
C MET A 41 2.77 7.74 12.83
N THR A 42 2.67 6.51 12.33
CA THR A 42 3.60 5.43 12.62
C THR A 42 5.02 5.80 12.17
N GLY A 43 5.16 6.45 11.00
CA GLY A 43 6.46 6.97 10.55
C GLY A 43 7.06 7.98 11.53
N LYS A 44 6.26 8.88 12.11
CA LYS A 44 6.73 9.82 13.14
C LYS A 44 7.17 9.13 14.44
N GLU A 45 6.58 8.00 14.78
CA GLU A 45 6.85 7.25 16.01
C GLU A 45 7.94 6.18 15.85
N ASN A 46 8.25 5.78 14.60
CA ASN A 46 9.25 4.77 14.29
C ASN A 46 10.34 5.35 13.37
N ARG A 47 11.56 5.48 13.89
CA ARG A 47 12.70 6.13 13.20
C ARG A 47 13.12 5.41 11.91
N GLU A 48 13.08 4.07 11.90
CA GLU A 48 13.41 3.28 10.71
C GLU A 48 12.36 3.53 9.62
N PHE A 49 11.09 3.44 9.97
CA PHE A 49 10.00 3.68 9.03
C PHE A 49 9.94 5.15 8.56
N ASP A 50 10.31 6.10 9.41
CA ASP A 50 10.47 7.51 9.02
C ASP A 50 11.49 7.65 7.88
N SER A 51 12.63 6.99 8.00
CA SER A 51 13.67 7.02 6.96
C SER A 51 13.18 6.42 5.63
N ILE A 52 12.38 5.35 5.70
CA ILE A 52 11.78 4.69 4.53
C ILE A 52 10.78 5.62 3.82
N LEU A 53 9.89 6.27 4.58
CA LEU A 53 8.95 7.25 4.04
C LEU A 53 9.68 8.44 3.37
N CYS A 54 10.83 8.84 3.90
CA CYS A 54 11.64 9.93 3.34
C CYS A 54 12.61 9.49 2.23
N SER A 55 12.77 8.20 1.99
CA SER A 55 13.70 7.63 1.00
C SER A 55 13.33 8.04 -0.42
N LYS A 56 14.35 8.32 -1.26
CA LYS A 56 14.16 8.56 -2.70
C LYS A 56 13.60 7.34 -3.45
N ASN A 57 13.75 6.15 -2.88
CA ASN A 57 13.32 4.89 -3.48
C ASN A 57 11.82 4.63 -3.29
N SER A 58 11.13 5.34 -2.40
CA SER A 58 9.71 5.15 -2.13
C SER A 58 8.83 6.20 -2.79
N ILE A 59 7.67 5.78 -3.30
CA ILE A 59 6.57 6.62 -3.75
C ILE A 59 5.46 6.50 -2.71
N ILE A 60 5.00 7.60 -2.16
CA ILE A 60 3.89 7.61 -1.19
C ILE A 60 2.60 7.93 -1.91
N THR A 61 1.65 7.01 -1.96
CA THR A 61 0.31 7.28 -2.52
C THR A 61 -0.68 7.64 -1.40
N PRO A 62 -1.55 8.64 -1.61
CA PRO A 62 -2.56 9.07 -0.63
C PRO A 62 -3.75 8.09 -0.63
N ASP A 63 -3.66 6.98 0.11
CA ASP A 63 -4.73 5.98 0.20
C ASP A 63 -5.94 6.47 1.00
N GLY A 64 -5.69 7.12 2.14
CA GLY A 64 -6.75 7.64 3.00
C GLY A 64 -7.18 9.06 2.64
N ILE A 65 -8.50 9.33 2.64
CA ILE A 65 -9.04 10.69 2.43
C ILE A 65 -8.47 11.72 3.41
N GLY A 66 -8.11 11.29 4.62
CA GLY A 66 -7.47 12.13 5.62
C GLY A 66 -6.13 12.70 5.14
N VAL A 67 -5.35 11.93 4.38
CA VAL A 67 -4.07 12.39 3.81
C VAL A 67 -4.31 13.46 2.75
N VAL A 68 -5.27 13.23 1.82
CA VAL A 68 -5.65 14.21 0.79
C VAL A 68 -6.12 15.52 1.43
N LYS A 69 -7.10 15.46 2.35
CA LYS A 69 -7.66 16.64 3.02
C LYS A 69 -6.60 17.37 3.87
N GLY A 70 -5.79 16.61 4.63
CA GLY A 70 -4.75 17.20 5.47
C GLY A 70 -3.67 17.90 4.66
N ALA A 71 -3.19 17.28 3.58
CA ALA A 71 -2.22 17.88 2.67
C ALA A 71 -2.77 19.18 2.04
N ASN A 72 -4.01 19.14 1.53
CA ASN A 72 -4.64 20.29 0.88
C ASN A 72 -4.90 21.46 1.86
N GLN A 73 -5.18 21.19 3.14
CA GLN A 73 -5.33 22.22 4.17
C GLN A 73 -4.04 23.00 4.47
N VAL A 74 -2.91 22.45 4.10
CA VAL A 74 -1.57 23.06 4.28
C VAL A 74 -0.86 23.34 2.96
N GLY A 75 -1.64 23.62 1.91
CA GLY A 75 -1.14 24.16 0.64
C GLY A 75 -0.60 23.14 -0.36
N TYR A 76 -0.74 21.84 -0.12
CA TYR A 76 -0.42 20.82 -1.12
C TYR A 76 -1.65 20.52 -1.97
N HIS A 77 -1.50 20.50 -3.28
CA HIS A 77 -2.61 20.25 -4.21
C HIS A 77 -2.67 18.76 -4.59
N VAL A 78 -3.08 17.91 -3.65
CA VAL A 78 -3.32 16.49 -3.89
C VAL A 78 -4.70 16.34 -4.54
N LYS A 79 -4.74 15.84 -5.77
CA LYS A 79 -5.95 15.79 -6.60
C LYS A 79 -7.02 14.87 -6.03
N GLU A 80 -6.64 13.65 -5.70
CA GLU A 80 -7.55 12.61 -5.20
C GLU A 80 -6.80 11.48 -4.47
N ARG A 81 -7.54 10.53 -3.94
CA ARG A 81 -6.96 9.30 -3.38
C ARG A 81 -6.40 8.39 -4.46
N VAL A 82 -5.28 7.75 -4.16
CA VAL A 82 -4.70 6.66 -4.93
C VAL A 82 -4.60 5.46 -4.00
N THR A 83 -5.66 4.62 -4.00
CA THR A 83 -5.83 3.56 -2.99
C THR A 83 -5.07 2.29 -3.33
N GLY A 84 -4.56 1.59 -2.30
CA GLY A 84 -3.84 0.34 -2.49
C GLY A 84 -4.66 -0.74 -3.21
N VAL A 85 -5.95 -0.85 -2.89
CA VAL A 85 -6.86 -1.83 -3.54
C VAL A 85 -7.02 -1.55 -5.04
N ASP A 86 -7.16 -0.28 -5.42
CA ASP A 86 -7.35 0.09 -6.82
C ASP A 86 -6.03 -0.02 -7.61
N ILE A 87 -4.89 0.29 -6.98
CA ILE A 87 -3.55 0.01 -7.54
C ILE A 87 -3.40 -1.49 -7.85
N VAL A 88 -3.69 -2.36 -6.87
CA VAL A 88 -3.54 -3.83 -7.04
C VAL A 88 -4.47 -4.37 -8.11
N LYS A 89 -5.72 -3.91 -8.19
CA LYS A 89 -6.65 -4.31 -9.26
C LYS A 89 -6.14 -3.92 -10.65
N TYR A 90 -5.59 -2.72 -10.78
CA TYR A 90 -5.00 -2.27 -12.03
C TYR A 90 -3.76 -3.10 -12.38
N LEU A 91 -2.89 -3.40 -11.39
CA LEU A 91 -1.73 -4.28 -11.60
C LEU A 91 -2.16 -5.67 -12.09
N PHE A 92 -3.20 -6.27 -11.50
CA PHE A 92 -3.70 -7.57 -11.99
C PHE A 92 -4.12 -7.49 -13.46
N SER A 93 -4.80 -6.41 -13.86
CA SER A 93 -5.22 -6.21 -15.26
C SER A 93 -4.04 -6.10 -16.23
N ILE A 94 -3.00 -5.34 -15.88
CA ILE A 94 -1.84 -5.17 -16.75
C ILE A 94 -0.89 -6.38 -16.73
N LEU A 95 -0.75 -7.06 -15.58
CA LEU A 95 0.02 -8.29 -15.48
C LEU A 95 -0.59 -9.40 -16.33
N ASP A 96 -1.92 -9.53 -16.32
CA ASP A 96 -2.66 -10.48 -17.14
C ASP A 96 -2.43 -10.23 -18.64
N LYS A 97 -2.61 -8.97 -19.04
CA LYS A 97 -2.42 -8.55 -20.45
C LYS A 97 -0.99 -8.76 -20.95
N GLU A 98 -0.01 -8.49 -20.12
CA GLU A 98 1.42 -8.50 -20.51
C GLU A 98 2.12 -9.83 -20.17
N GLY A 99 1.40 -10.82 -19.62
CA GLY A 99 1.95 -12.14 -19.26
C GLY A 99 3.04 -12.07 -18.17
N ARG A 100 2.91 -11.14 -17.22
CA ARG A 100 3.92 -10.83 -16.21
C ARG A 100 3.74 -11.62 -14.91
N SER A 101 4.79 -11.65 -14.10
CA SER A 101 4.87 -12.45 -12.90
C SER A 101 4.48 -11.71 -11.63
N LEU A 102 3.85 -12.44 -10.69
CA LEU A 102 3.35 -11.96 -9.42
C LEU A 102 3.84 -12.83 -8.26
N TYR A 103 4.27 -12.19 -7.17
CA TYR A 103 4.55 -12.85 -5.89
C TYR A 103 3.62 -12.30 -4.81
N LEU A 104 2.95 -13.19 -4.09
CA LEU A 104 2.04 -12.87 -2.97
C LEU A 104 2.68 -13.29 -1.65
N PHE A 105 2.87 -12.34 -0.74
CA PHE A 105 3.45 -12.61 0.56
C PHE A 105 2.67 -11.96 1.69
N GLY A 106 2.22 -12.72 2.65
CA GLY A 106 1.56 -12.21 3.85
C GLY A 106 0.13 -12.67 4.04
N ALA A 107 -0.57 -12.03 4.97
CA ALA A 107 -1.88 -12.41 5.47
C ALA A 107 -1.91 -13.83 6.09
N LYS A 108 -3.11 -14.36 6.39
CA LYS A 108 -3.27 -15.73 6.85
C LYS A 108 -3.17 -16.71 5.69
N PRO A 109 -2.81 -17.99 5.94
CA PRO A 109 -2.68 -19.00 4.89
C PRO A 109 -3.93 -19.15 4.01
N ASP A 110 -5.11 -19.18 4.62
CA ASP A 110 -6.40 -19.28 3.93
C ASP A 110 -6.67 -18.06 3.04
N ILE A 111 -6.29 -16.86 3.49
CA ILE A 111 -6.48 -15.61 2.75
C ILE A 111 -5.56 -15.55 1.52
N VAL A 112 -4.26 -15.77 1.68
CA VAL A 112 -3.31 -15.65 0.58
C VAL A 112 -3.53 -16.74 -0.46
N ASN A 113 -3.85 -17.98 -0.05
CA ASN A 113 -4.15 -19.08 -0.97
C ASN A 113 -5.46 -18.85 -1.72
N THR A 114 -6.51 -18.35 -1.06
CA THR A 114 -7.77 -17.98 -1.72
C THR A 114 -7.54 -16.85 -2.72
N LEU A 115 -6.72 -15.85 -2.38
CA LEU A 115 -6.36 -14.77 -3.28
C LEU A 115 -5.61 -15.30 -4.51
N ALA A 116 -4.59 -16.14 -4.32
CA ALA A 116 -3.82 -16.73 -5.41
C ALA A 116 -4.73 -17.49 -6.38
N LYS A 117 -5.62 -18.35 -5.84
CA LYS A 117 -6.60 -19.08 -6.66
C LYS A 117 -7.49 -18.14 -7.46
N LYS A 118 -8.08 -17.11 -6.81
CA LYS A 118 -8.94 -16.13 -7.51
C LYS A 118 -8.20 -15.35 -8.58
N VAL A 119 -6.93 -15.03 -8.35
CA VAL A 119 -6.10 -14.34 -9.34
C VAL A 119 -5.87 -15.26 -10.53
N SER A 120 -5.47 -16.51 -10.32
CA SER A 120 -5.27 -17.50 -11.39
C SER A 120 -6.57 -17.76 -12.20
N ASP A 121 -7.71 -17.85 -11.52
CA ASP A 121 -9.01 -18.11 -12.18
C ASP A 121 -9.46 -16.92 -13.04
N LYS A 122 -9.23 -15.67 -12.56
CA LYS A 122 -9.75 -14.46 -13.20
C LYS A 122 -8.76 -13.82 -14.18
N TYR A 123 -7.47 -14.03 -13.98
CA TYR A 123 -6.38 -13.41 -14.72
C TYR A 123 -5.36 -14.48 -15.16
N PRO A 124 -5.73 -15.32 -16.14
CA PRO A 124 -4.95 -16.50 -16.53
C PRO A 124 -3.57 -16.17 -17.13
N GLY A 125 -3.36 -14.95 -17.62
CA GLY A 125 -2.06 -14.48 -18.10
C GLY A 125 -1.06 -14.16 -16.99
N ILE A 126 -1.49 -14.05 -15.72
CA ILE A 126 -0.58 -13.78 -14.61
C ILE A 126 0.19 -15.04 -14.22
N GLN A 127 1.51 -14.94 -14.18
CA GLN A 127 2.39 -16.00 -13.69
C GLN A 127 2.59 -15.84 -12.17
N ILE A 128 1.85 -16.56 -11.33
CA ILE A 128 2.08 -16.56 -9.89
C ILE A 128 3.32 -17.40 -9.58
N VAL A 129 4.45 -16.73 -9.32
CA VAL A 129 5.75 -17.38 -9.06
C VAL A 129 6.01 -17.68 -7.60
N GLY A 130 5.14 -17.20 -6.71
CA GLY A 130 5.20 -17.53 -5.28
C GLY A 130 3.97 -17.07 -4.52
N THR A 131 3.58 -17.89 -3.53
CA THR A 131 2.49 -17.61 -2.59
C THR A 131 2.92 -18.09 -1.21
N VAL A 132 3.14 -17.14 -0.29
CA VAL A 132 3.61 -17.43 1.06
C VAL A 132 2.79 -16.63 2.06
N ASP A 133 2.35 -17.25 3.15
CA ASP A 133 1.61 -16.55 4.21
C ASP A 133 2.53 -15.70 5.11
N GLY A 134 1.93 -14.83 5.92
CA GLY A 134 2.67 -13.90 6.78
C GLY A 134 3.13 -14.48 8.12
N TYR A 135 2.85 -15.75 8.40
CA TYR A 135 3.14 -16.41 9.68
C TYR A 135 4.37 -17.31 9.63
N VAL A 136 5.06 -17.36 8.48
CA VAL A 136 6.35 -18.05 8.37
C VAL A 136 7.37 -17.46 9.35
N ASP A 137 8.21 -18.33 9.92
CA ASP A 137 9.22 -17.92 10.89
C ASP A 137 10.31 -17.06 10.23
N ASP A 138 10.86 -17.51 9.12
CA ASP A 138 11.91 -16.83 8.37
C ASP A 138 11.37 -16.03 7.19
N LYS A 139 11.11 -14.75 7.45
CA LYS A 139 10.65 -13.80 6.42
C LYS A 139 11.79 -13.33 5.51
N ASP A 140 13.02 -13.37 6.00
CA ASP A 140 14.19 -13.00 5.20
C ASP A 140 14.42 -14.02 4.09
N ALA A 141 14.28 -15.33 4.38
CA ALA A 141 14.34 -16.40 3.37
C ALA A 141 13.26 -16.25 2.28
N VAL A 142 12.07 -15.74 2.60
CA VAL A 142 11.03 -15.46 1.59
C VAL A 142 11.50 -14.39 0.60
N PHE A 143 12.17 -13.34 1.08
CA PHE A 143 12.74 -12.31 0.20
C PHE A 143 13.93 -12.84 -0.62
N ASP A 144 14.69 -13.80 -0.11
CA ASP A 144 15.75 -14.47 -0.87
C ASP A 144 15.17 -15.32 -2.02
N ASP A 145 14.08 -16.06 -1.77
CA ASP A 145 13.34 -16.76 -2.81
C ASP A 145 12.77 -15.79 -3.87
N MET A 146 12.21 -14.65 -3.44
CA MET A 146 11.76 -13.61 -4.37
C MET A 146 12.91 -13.09 -5.25
N ALA A 147 14.11 -12.88 -4.66
CA ALA A 147 15.26 -12.38 -5.40
C ALA A 147 15.75 -13.37 -6.48
N ILE A 148 15.63 -14.68 -6.21
CA ILE A 148 15.91 -15.75 -7.18
C ILE A 148 14.85 -15.76 -8.30
N LYS A 149 13.58 -15.66 -7.96
CA LYS A 149 12.44 -15.75 -8.89
C LYS A 149 12.23 -14.48 -9.71
N LYS A 150 12.75 -13.33 -9.24
CA LYS A 150 12.71 -12.01 -9.91
C LYS A 150 11.30 -11.59 -10.38
N PRO A 151 10.28 -11.61 -9.52
CA PRO A 151 8.91 -11.27 -9.90
C PRO A 151 8.79 -9.82 -10.40
N ASP A 152 7.88 -9.58 -11.33
CA ASP A 152 7.58 -8.24 -11.84
C ASP A 152 6.80 -7.41 -10.83
N VAL A 153 5.94 -8.06 -10.03
CA VAL A 153 5.20 -7.41 -8.93
C VAL A 153 5.28 -8.27 -7.67
N VAL A 154 5.55 -7.62 -6.55
CA VAL A 154 5.53 -8.20 -5.20
C VAL A 154 4.52 -7.47 -4.34
N LEU A 155 3.49 -8.19 -3.88
CA LEU A 155 2.51 -7.68 -2.94
C LEU A 155 2.79 -8.24 -1.54
N VAL A 156 3.00 -7.35 -0.56
CA VAL A 156 3.34 -7.72 0.82
C VAL A 156 2.25 -7.30 1.78
N ALA A 157 1.69 -8.24 2.54
CA ALA A 157 0.59 -8.05 3.49
C ALA A 157 0.98 -8.47 4.92
N LEU A 158 2.00 -7.85 5.49
CA LEU A 158 2.50 -8.11 6.85
C LEU A 158 2.02 -7.05 7.88
N GLY A 159 1.31 -6.01 7.38
CA GLY A 159 0.88 -4.87 8.18
C GLY A 159 1.99 -3.82 8.38
N ILE A 160 1.54 -2.59 8.70
CA ILE A 160 2.39 -1.42 8.92
C ILE A 160 3.02 -1.50 10.32
N PRO A 161 4.32 -1.22 10.47
CA PRO A 161 5.32 -0.87 9.45
C PRO A 161 6.13 -2.08 8.94
N MET A 162 5.80 -3.30 9.36
CA MET A 162 6.60 -4.50 9.07
C MET A 162 6.80 -4.73 7.58
N GLN A 163 5.73 -4.61 6.78
CA GLN A 163 5.79 -4.82 5.33
C GLN A 163 6.75 -3.84 4.65
N GLU A 164 6.73 -2.57 5.03
CA GLU A 164 7.61 -1.55 4.44
C GLU A 164 9.07 -1.74 4.91
N ILE A 165 9.28 -2.10 6.16
CA ILE A 165 10.62 -2.39 6.71
C ILE A 165 11.22 -3.58 5.99
N MET A 166 10.47 -4.67 5.81
CA MET A 166 10.96 -5.88 5.13
C MET A 166 11.26 -5.60 3.65
N ILE A 167 10.36 -4.92 2.94
CA ILE A 167 10.61 -4.51 1.55
C ILE A 167 11.90 -3.68 1.48
N ASN A 168 12.03 -2.64 2.31
CA ASN A 168 13.19 -1.74 2.28
C ASN A 168 14.50 -2.47 2.60
N ARG A 169 14.49 -3.36 3.59
CA ARG A 169 15.66 -4.16 4.00
C ARG A 169 16.24 -4.97 2.84
N HIS A 170 15.36 -5.58 2.05
CA HIS A 170 15.75 -6.46 0.95
C HIS A 170 15.75 -5.78 -0.43
N TYR A 171 15.31 -4.51 -0.53
CA TYR A 171 15.15 -3.80 -1.80
C TYR A 171 16.42 -3.78 -2.65
N HIS A 172 17.59 -3.78 -2.01
CA HIS A 172 18.88 -3.80 -2.70
C HIS A 172 19.17 -5.11 -3.45
N LYS A 173 18.51 -6.23 -3.10
CA LYS A 173 18.67 -7.55 -3.75
C LYS A 173 18.00 -7.62 -5.13
N PHE A 174 17.20 -6.63 -5.50
CA PHE A 174 16.41 -6.63 -6.73
C PHE A 174 16.91 -5.58 -7.71
N ASP A 175 16.93 -5.93 -8.99
CA ASP A 175 17.25 -5.01 -10.08
C ASP A 175 16.00 -4.40 -10.70
N LYS A 176 14.85 -5.11 -10.66
CA LYS A 176 13.54 -4.72 -11.16
C LYS A 176 12.42 -5.03 -10.18
N GLY A 177 11.20 -4.72 -10.56
CA GLY A 177 9.98 -5.12 -9.87
C GLY A 177 9.29 -3.99 -9.12
N ILE A 178 7.97 -4.12 -9.01
CA ILE A 178 7.09 -3.20 -8.29
C ILE A 178 6.72 -3.82 -6.95
N PHE A 179 7.16 -3.21 -5.86
CA PHE A 179 6.96 -3.67 -4.49
C PHE A 179 5.92 -2.80 -3.81
N ILE A 180 4.88 -3.41 -3.22
CA ILE A 180 3.80 -2.69 -2.55
C ILE A 180 3.46 -3.34 -1.21
N GLY A 181 3.49 -2.53 -0.13
CA GLY A 181 2.87 -2.89 1.12
C GLY A 181 1.36 -2.67 1.04
N VAL A 182 0.57 -3.75 1.08
CA VAL A 182 -0.87 -3.71 0.83
C VAL A 182 -1.73 -4.01 2.06
N GLY A 183 -1.12 -4.48 3.16
CA GLY A 183 -1.80 -4.77 4.43
C GLY A 183 -3.09 -5.55 4.24
N GLY A 184 -4.20 -5.05 4.77
CA GLY A 184 -5.50 -5.71 4.72
C GLY A 184 -6.18 -5.76 3.34
N ALA A 185 -5.51 -5.36 2.25
CA ALA A 185 -6.10 -5.49 0.92
C ALA A 185 -6.26 -6.96 0.49
N PHE A 186 -5.42 -7.88 1.00
CA PHE A 186 -5.57 -9.30 0.72
C PHE A 186 -6.91 -9.86 1.23
N ASP A 187 -7.36 -9.43 2.42
CA ASP A 187 -8.67 -9.83 2.97
C ASP A 187 -9.82 -9.43 2.05
N VAL A 188 -9.74 -8.23 1.47
CA VAL A 188 -10.77 -7.68 0.57
C VAL A 188 -10.70 -8.35 -0.81
N LEU A 189 -9.51 -8.49 -1.37
CA LEU A 189 -9.29 -9.02 -2.73
C LEU A 189 -9.57 -10.53 -2.78
N SER A 190 -9.23 -11.28 -1.72
CA SER A 190 -9.62 -12.69 -1.58
C SER A 190 -11.14 -12.87 -1.45
N GLY A 191 -11.88 -11.82 -1.04
CA GLY A 191 -13.30 -11.86 -0.75
C GLY A 191 -13.65 -12.50 0.60
N MET A 192 -12.65 -12.83 1.42
CA MET A 192 -12.86 -13.29 2.79
C MET A 192 -13.43 -12.17 3.67
N LYS A 193 -13.16 -10.93 3.31
CA LYS A 193 -13.78 -9.75 3.88
C LYS A 193 -14.55 -8.98 2.80
N LYS A 194 -15.80 -8.65 3.09
CA LYS A 194 -16.59 -7.81 2.18
C LYS A 194 -15.93 -6.45 2.03
N ARG A 195 -15.83 -5.95 0.79
CA ARG A 195 -15.48 -4.55 0.55
C ARG A 195 -16.57 -3.66 1.17
N GLU A 196 -16.15 -2.51 1.61
CA GLU A 196 -17.10 -1.50 2.11
C GLU A 196 -18.18 -1.22 1.05
N PRO A 197 -19.47 -1.08 1.45
CA PRO A 197 -20.55 -0.77 0.51
C PRO A 197 -20.23 0.48 -0.31
N HIS A 198 -20.67 0.52 -1.57
CA HIS A 198 -20.41 1.63 -2.50
C HIS A 198 -20.77 3.00 -1.92
N PHE A 199 -21.82 3.07 -1.09
CA PHE A 199 -22.17 4.29 -0.37
C PHE A 199 -21.01 4.85 0.47
N PHE A 200 -20.36 4.01 1.28
CA PHE A 200 -19.23 4.43 2.12
C PHE A 200 -18.00 4.80 1.28
N VAL A 201 -17.75 4.07 0.20
CA VAL A 201 -16.63 4.34 -0.73
C VAL A 201 -16.85 5.69 -1.42
N ASN A 202 -18.03 5.93 -1.99
CA ASN A 202 -18.36 7.15 -2.73
C ASN A 202 -18.36 8.41 -1.85
N HIS A 203 -18.70 8.27 -0.55
CA HIS A 203 -18.70 9.39 0.40
C HIS A 203 -17.40 9.49 1.21
N ASN A 204 -16.37 8.68 0.90
CA ASN A 204 -15.10 8.63 1.65
C ASN A 204 -15.27 8.29 3.13
N LEU A 205 -16.24 7.44 3.46
CA LEU A 205 -16.59 6.98 4.81
C LEU A 205 -16.14 5.54 5.08
N GLU A 206 -15.24 4.96 4.27
CA GLU A 206 -14.72 3.59 4.45
C GLU A 206 -14.13 3.40 5.85
N TRP A 207 -13.45 4.41 6.36
CA TRP A 207 -12.89 4.40 7.71
C TRP A 207 -13.97 4.20 8.79
N LEU A 208 -15.16 4.81 8.61
CA LEU A 208 -16.28 4.68 9.55
C LEU A 208 -16.84 3.25 9.51
N TYR A 209 -17.05 2.72 8.31
CA TYR A 209 -17.51 1.33 8.14
C TYR A 209 -16.52 0.33 8.77
N ARG A 210 -15.21 0.52 8.57
CA ARG A 210 -14.16 -0.33 9.17
C ARG A 210 -14.16 -0.28 10.69
N ILE A 211 -14.39 0.88 11.30
CA ILE A 211 -14.50 1.02 12.75
C ILE A 211 -15.72 0.28 13.29
N CYS A 212 -16.88 0.47 12.64
CA CYS A 212 -18.10 -0.22 13.05
C CYS A 212 -17.97 -1.76 12.91
N SER A 213 -17.29 -2.23 11.86
CA SER A 213 -17.08 -3.67 11.63
C SER A 213 -16.00 -4.29 12.51
N GLU A 214 -15.03 -3.52 13.00
CA GLU A 214 -13.90 -4.00 13.81
C GLU A 214 -13.61 -3.06 14.99
N PRO A 215 -14.40 -3.14 16.08
CA PRO A 215 -14.27 -2.23 17.24
C PRO A 215 -12.87 -2.23 17.88
N LYS A 216 -12.13 -3.35 17.79
CA LYS A 216 -10.74 -3.44 18.28
C LYS A 216 -9.79 -2.42 17.61
N ARG A 217 -10.11 -1.98 16.37
CA ARG A 217 -9.35 -0.95 15.65
C ARG A 217 -9.65 0.46 16.11
N LEU A 218 -10.79 0.69 16.81
CA LEU A 218 -11.24 2.01 17.19
C LEU A 218 -10.18 2.78 17.99
N LYS A 219 -9.57 2.15 19.00
CA LYS A 219 -8.55 2.79 19.84
C LYS A 219 -7.33 3.25 19.06
N ARG A 220 -6.84 2.38 18.14
CA ARG A 220 -5.68 2.67 17.30
C ARG A 220 -6.00 3.76 16.26
N PHE A 221 -7.14 3.64 15.61
CA PHE A 221 -7.63 4.61 14.64
C PHE A 221 -7.82 6.00 15.27
N TYR A 222 -8.52 6.05 16.41
CA TYR A 222 -8.80 7.30 17.12
C TYR A 222 -7.50 8.00 17.54
N ARG A 223 -6.58 7.28 18.16
CA ARG A 223 -5.26 7.80 18.56
C ARG A 223 -4.47 8.36 17.39
N SER A 224 -4.38 7.61 16.28
CA SER A 224 -3.61 8.03 15.09
C SER A 224 -4.23 9.23 14.40
N ASN A 225 -5.56 9.24 14.24
CA ASN A 225 -6.24 10.34 13.57
C ASN A 225 -6.25 11.63 14.39
N ILE A 226 -6.42 11.57 15.72
CA ILE A 226 -6.31 12.78 16.57
C ILE A 226 -4.91 13.37 16.47
N LYS A 227 -3.87 12.56 16.63
CA LYS A 227 -2.49 13.02 16.50
C LYS A 227 -2.23 13.62 15.13
N TYR A 228 -2.75 12.98 14.08
CA TYR A 228 -2.62 13.48 12.71
C TYR A 228 -3.30 14.85 12.55
N LEU A 229 -4.54 15.01 13.00
CA LEU A 229 -5.26 16.29 12.93
C LEU A 229 -4.56 17.40 13.73
N ASP A 230 -3.98 17.07 14.87
CA ASP A 230 -3.21 18.03 15.67
C ASP A 230 -1.94 18.48 14.91
N GLU A 231 -1.25 17.56 14.25
CA GLU A 231 -0.11 17.90 13.39
C GLU A 231 -0.50 18.81 12.22
N ILE A 232 -1.65 18.57 11.58
CA ILE A 232 -2.15 19.47 10.52
C ILE A 232 -2.47 20.85 11.07
N ARG A 233 -3.10 20.94 12.26
CA ARG A 233 -3.40 22.21 12.91
C ARG A 233 -2.12 22.98 13.26
N LYS A 234 -1.08 22.31 13.76
CA LYS A 234 0.23 22.92 14.04
C LYS A 234 0.88 23.47 12.77
N MET A 235 0.88 22.68 11.67
CA MET A 235 1.40 23.15 10.39
C MET A 235 0.66 24.40 9.89
N LYS A 236 -0.67 24.39 9.95
CA LYS A 236 -1.51 25.52 9.51
C LYS A 236 -1.25 26.81 10.33
N ARG A 237 -0.98 26.67 11.64
CA ARG A 237 -0.59 27.81 12.48
C ARG A 237 0.75 28.41 12.09
N ASN A 238 1.73 27.58 11.72
CA ASN A 238 3.06 28.01 11.33
C ASN A 238 3.13 28.62 9.91
N MET A 239 2.04 28.58 9.15
CA MET A 239 1.93 29.17 7.81
C MET A 239 1.24 30.54 7.83
N ARG A 240 0.67 30.93 8.98
CA ARG A 240 0.10 32.27 9.23
C ARG A 240 1.14 33.21 9.82
#